data_ad1086d816e5ca9dea955911c782360d
#
_entry.id   ad1086d816e5ca9dea955911c782360d
#
_cell.length_a   1.000
_cell.length_b   1.000
_cell.length_c   1.000
_cell.angle_alpha   90.00
_cell.angle_beta   90.00
_cell.angle_gamma   90.00
#
_symmetry.space_group_name_H-M   'P 1'
#
loop_
_entity.id
_entity.type
_entity.pdbx_description
1 polymer ?
#
loop_
_entity_poly.entity_id
_entity_poly.type
_entity_poly.pdbx_seq_one_letter_code
_entity_poly.pdbx_strand_id
1 'polypeptide(L)'
;RDLRMSRGLGDVYKRQGKIMEFLNSEMLKRFMYSAPVNIFFKDTECRYCFASEICNLVSVGENGSIVGKTDLEVQKFPEMGKMYYEDDKKILATGEDSQYISEFPMEDGESLYFEIKKSAVRDENGNIIGIVGIVDNVTERVRLEKNVEELSIIDGLTGVYNRNYLKYRVEEKKKNLVFPFTVIMSDGNYLKEV
;
A
#
# COMPACT_ATOMS: atom_id res chain seq x y z
N ARG A 1 7.10 41.12 -11.20
CA ARG A 1 7.33 39.66 -11.14
C ARG A 1 6.84 39.06 -9.82
N ASP A 2 6.81 39.84 -8.73
CA ASP A 2 6.46 39.37 -7.37
C ASP A 2 4.96 39.18 -7.10
N LEU A 3 4.09 39.91 -7.82
CA LEU A 3 2.64 39.85 -7.63
C LEU A 3 1.97 38.52 -8.09
N ARG A 4 2.60 37.77 -8.98
CA ARG A 4 2.10 36.44 -9.40
C ARG A 4 2.45 35.34 -8.39
N MET A 5 3.60 35.42 -7.75
CA MET A 5 4.00 34.48 -6.70
C MET A 5 3.16 34.65 -5.43
N SER A 6 2.86 35.88 -5.03
CA SER A 6 2.03 36.16 -3.85
C SER A 6 0.57 35.71 -4.02
N ARG A 7 0.01 35.78 -5.25
CA ARG A 7 -1.33 35.26 -5.54
C ARG A 7 -1.38 33.72 -5.47
N GLY A 8 -0.35 33.03 -5.98
CA GLY A 8 -0.26 31.57 -5.90
C GLY A 8 -0.20 31.05 -4.46
N LEU A 9 0.62 31.66 -3.61
CA LEU A 9 0.67 31.31 -2.18
C LEU A 9 -0.66 31.58 -1.47
N GLY A 10 -1.29 32.74 -1.73
CA GLY A 10 -2.58 33.08 -1.13
C GLY A 10 -3.70 32.09 -1.51
N ASP A 11 -3.68 31.56 -2.74
CA ASP A 11 -4.63 30.56 -3.21
C ASP A 11 -4.36 29.16 -2.58
N VAL A 12 -3.11 28.79 -2.36
CA VAL A 12 -2.74 27.56 -1.67
C VAL A 12 -3.24 27.60 -0.21
N TYR A 13 -2.98 28.69 0.52
CA TYR A 13 -3.46 28.84 1.90
C TYR A 13 -4.99 28.89 2.01
N LYS A 14 -5.69 29.50 1.05
CA LYS A 14 -7.15 29.49 1.02
C LYS A 14 -7.71 28.08 0.73
N ARG A 15 -7.06 27.29 -0.11
CA ARG A 15 -7.47 25.90 -0.40
C ARG A 15 -7.26 25.00 0.79
N GLN A 16 -6.10 25.09 1.46
CA GLN A 16 -5.85 24.37 2.72
C GLN A 16 -6.86 24.77 3.80
N GLY A 17 -7.22 26.05 3.91
CA GLY A 17 -8.24 26.52 4.85
C GLY A 17 -9.61 25.87 4.61
N LYS A 18 -10.06 25.75 3.35
CA LYS A 18 -11.35 25.11 3.01
C LYS A 18 -11.38 23.61 3.31
N ILE A 19 -10.29 22.87 3.05
CA ILE A 19 -10.20 21.46 3.42
C ILE A 19 -10.24 21.30 4.93
N MET A 20 -9.47 22.12 5.65
CA MET A 20 -9.46 22.09 7.12
C MET A 20 -10.83 22.46 7.70
N GLU A 21 -11.55 23.41 7.11
CA GLU A 21 -12.91 23.78 7.51
C GLU A 21 -13.89 22.63 7.26
N PHE A 22 -13.82 21.96 6.10
CA PHE A 22 -14.62 20.79 5.77
C PHE A 22 -14.32 19.62 6.72
N LEU A 23 -13.04 19.28 6.92
CA LEU A 23 -12.61 18.20 7.82
C LEU A 23 -12.85 18.53 9.30
N ASN A 24 -12.98 19.82 9.66
CA ASN A 24 -13.26 20.26 11.02
C ASN A 24 -14.76 20.29 11.37
N SER A 25 -15.67 19.99 10.44
CA SER A 25 -17.07 19.84 10.82
C SER A 25 -17.21 18.65 11.79
N GLU A 26 -17.77 18.90 12.97
CA GLU A 26 -17.97 17.89 14.02
C GLU A 26 -18.72 16.65 13.49
N MET A 27 -19.67 16.86 12.58
CA MET A 27 -20.47 15.79 11.99
C MET A 27 -19.63 14.91 11.07
N LEU A 28 -18.75 15.50 10.24
CA LEU A 28 -17.85 14.74 9.37
C LEU A 28 -16.82 13.95 10.18
N LYS A 29 -16.24 14.56 11.20
CA LYS A 29 -15.31 13.86 12.12
C LYS A 29 -15.99 12.65 12.76
N ARG A 30 -17.20 12.83 13.31
CA ARG A 30 -17.97 11.72 13.90
C ARG A 30 -18.25 10.62 12.89
N PHE A 31 -18.63 10.97 11.67
CA PHE A 31 -18.84 10.02 10.58
C PHE A 31 -17.56 9.24 10.28
N MET A 32 -16.43 9.92 10.11
CA MET A 32 -15.16 9.31 9.79
C MET A 32 -14.62 8.39 10.92
N TYR A 33 -14.81 8.78 12.20
CA TYR A 33 -14.45 7.92 13.33
C TYR A 33 -15.41 6.74 13.54
N SER A 34 -16.67 6.87 13.12
CA SER A 34 -17.67 5.81 13.24
C SER A 34 -17.69 4.86 12.04
N ALA A 35 -17.11 5.24 10.93
CA ALA A 35 -17.07 4.42 9.73
C ALA A 35 -16.18 3.18 9.97
N PRO A 36 -16.64 1.96 9.63
CA PRO A 36 -15.86 0.74 9.82
C PRO A 36 -14.80 0.59 8.71
N VAL A 37 -14.11 1.69 8.38
CA VAL A 37 -13.07 1.76 7.34
C VAL A 37 -11.88 2.52 7.87
N ASN A 38 -10.70 2.08 7.51
CA ASN A 38 -9.47 2.78 7.83
C ASN A 38 -9.18 3.78 6.72
N ILE A 39 -9.41 5.04 7.00
CA ILE A 39 -9.31 6.14 6.05
C ILE A 39 -8.31 7.19 6.52
N PHE A 40 -7.62 7.80 5.58
CA PHE A 40 -6.80 8.99 5.84
C PHE A 40 -7.00 10.04 4.75
N PHE A 41 -6.68 11.29 5.11
CA PHE A 41 -6.60 12.41 4.17
C PHE A 41 -5.26 13.10 4.30
N LYS A 42 -4.67 13.49 3.16
CA LYS A 42 -3.46 14.29 3.07
C LYS A 42 -3.70 15.54 2.24
N ASP A 43 -2.97 16.59 2.56
CA ASP A 43 -2.94 17.82 1.77
C ASP A 43 -2.03 17.69 0.52
N THR A 44 -1.87 18.80 -0.21
CA THR A 44 -1.00 18.88 -1.38
C THR A 44 0.50 18.86 -1.06
N GLU A 45 0.87 18.92 0.22
CA GLU A 45 2.23 18.73 0.72
C GLU A 45 2.48 17.28 1.22
N CYS A 46 1.54 16.37 0.96
CA CYS A 46 1.55 14.98 1.42
C CYS A 46 1.53 14.84 2.96
N ARG A 47 1.02 15.87 3.69
CA ARG A 47 0.86 15.80 5.14
C ARG A 47 -0.52 15.25 5.49
N TYR A 48 -0.57 14.37 6.45
CA TYR A 48 -1.82 13.84 6.98
C TYR A 48 -2.65 14.95 7.61
N CYS A 49 -3.84 15.21 7.08
CA CYS A 49 -4.83 16.11 7.68
C CYS A 49 -5.79 15.36 8.61
N PHE A 50 -5.99 14.08 8.33
CA PHE A 50 -6.80 13.16 9.12
C PHE A 50 -6.28 11.74 8.95
N ALA A 51 -6.40 10.93 10.00
CA ALA A 51 -6.18 9.48 9.95
C ALA A 51 -7.09 8.80 10.98
N SER A 52 -7.69 7.68 10.59
CA SER A 52 -8.42 6.81 11.50
C SER A 52 -7.47 6.21 12.55
N GLU A 53 -8.03 5.69 13.64
CA GLU A 53 -7.25 5.15 14.75
C GLU A 53 -6.28 4.05 14.32
N ILE A 54 -6.71 3.14 13.45
CA ILE A 54 -5.85 2.06 12.95
C ILE A 54 -4.69 2.60 12.09
N CYS A 55 -4.92 3.62 11.26
CA CYS A 55 -3.83 4.26 10.50
C CYS A 55 -2.78 4.88 11.43
N ASN A 56 -3.22 5.51 12.54
CA ASN A 56 -2.31 6.01 13.56
C ASN A 56 -1.55 4.87 14.24
N LEU A 57 -2.26 3.83 14.68
CA LEU A 57 -1.69 2.70 15.43
C LEU A 57 -0.58 1.99 14.64
N VAL A 58 -0.84 1.69 13.36
CA VAL A 58 0.12 1.00 12.49
C VAL A 58 1.37 1.85 12.23
N SER A 59 1.22 3.17 12.13
CA SER A 59 2.34 4.06 11.78
C SER A 59 3.18 4.48 12.98
N VAL A 60 2.58 4.84 14.12
CA VAL A 60 3.27 5.47 15.26
C VAL A 60 2.95 4.83 16.61
N GLY A 61 2.14 3.76 16.64
CA GLY A 61 1.74 3.07 17.87
C GLY A 61 0.66 3.81 18.67
N GLU A 62 0.36 3.30 19.88
CA GLU A 62 -0.82 3.67 20.67
C GLU A 62 -0.86 5.14 21.13
N ASN A 63 0.28 5.77 21.30
CA ASN A 63 0.38 7.13 21.87
C ASN A 63 0.78 8.20 20.86
N GLY A 64 0.76 7.89 19.56
CA GLY A 64 1.21 8.78 18.52
C GLY A 64 0.08 9.33 17.64
N SER A 65 0.39 10.45 16.96
CA SER A 65 -0.46 10.97 15.88
C SER A 65 0.39 11.24 14.65
N ILE A 66 -0.13 10.83 13.48
CA ILE A 66 0.49 11.11 12.18
C ILE A 66 0.02 12.44 11.58
N VAL A 67 -1.02 13.04 12.15
CA VAL A 67 -1.58 14.30 11.65
C VAL A 67 -0.52 15.40 11.65
N GLY A 68 -0.40 16.13 10.56
CA GLY A 68 0.61 17.16 10.31
C GLY A 68 1.95 16.64 9.80
N LYS A 69 2.17 15.33 9.75
CA LYS A 69 3.41 14.70 9.31
C LYS A 69 3.25 14.05 7.93
N THR A 70 4.36 13.79 7.25
CA THR A 70 4.44 13.01 6.01
C THR A 70 4.80 11.56 6.30
N ASP A 71 4.69 10.66 5.30
CA ASP A 71 5.15 9.26 5.43
C ASP A 71 6.64 9.17 5.76
N LEU A 72 7.45 10.09 5.25
CA LEU A 72 8.89 10.14 5.53
C LEU A 72 9.21 10.35 7.02
N GLU A 73 8.28 10.99 7.75
CA GLU A 73 8.45 11.33 9.16
C GLU A 73 7.85 10.28 10.11
N VAL A 74 6.93 9.45 9.62
CA VAL A 74 6.14 8.56 10.50
C VAL A 74 6.37 7.08 10.27
N GLN A 75 6.83 6.67 9.09
CA GLN A 75 6.97 5.25 8.79
C GLN A 75 8.15 4.63 9.52
N LYS A 76 7.91 3.51 10.20
CA LYS A 76 8.95 2.72 10.93
C LYS A 76 10.06 2.25 9.98
N PHE A 77 9.70 1.96 8.72
CA PHE A 77 10.64 1.53 7.68
C PHE A 77 10.83 2.66 6.66
N PRO A 78 12.02 3.28 6.58
CA PRO A 78 12.28 4.45 5.73
C PRO A 78 11.99 4.22 4.24
N GLU A 79 12.26 3.00 3.73
CA GLU A 79 12.00 2.65 2.33
C GLU A 79 10.50 2.64 2.01
N MET A 80 9.66 2.16 2.96
CA MET A 80 8.21 2.21 2.82
C MET A 80 7.71 3.65 2.86
N GLY A 81 8.23 4.45 3.78
CA GLY A 81 7.92 5.89 3.86
C GLY A 81 8.22 6.62 2.56
N LYS A 82 9.37 6.34 1.95
CA LYS A 82 9.76 6.88 0.65
C LYS A 82 8.82 6.43 -0.46
N MET A 83 8.51 5.14 -0.54
CA MET A 83 7.59 4.57 -1.52
C MET A 83 6.20 5.24 -1.44
N TYR A 84 5.65 5.37 -0.23
CA TYR A 84 4.34 6.00 -0.02
C TYR A 84 4.33 7.47 -0.40
N TYR A 85 5.39 8.20 -0.05
CA TYR A 85 5.54 9.61 -0.37
C TYR A 85 5.69 9.84 -1.89
N GLU A 86 6.48 9.03 -2.59
CA GLU A 86 6.64 9.11 -4.05
C GLU A 86 5.32 8.80 -4.78
N ASP A 87 4.57 7.80 -4.31
CA ASP A 87 3.24 7.47 -4.82
C ASP A 87 2.26 8.65 -4.63
N ASP A 88 2.25 9.27 -3.45
CA ASP A 88 1.45 10.48 -3.19
C ASP A 88 1.80 11.63 -4.15
N LYS A 89 3.08 11.86 -4.38
CA LYS A 89 3.55 12.87 -5.35
C LYS A 89 3.07 12.59 -6.76
N LYS A 90 3.07 11.30 -7.18
CA LYS A 90 2.56 10.90 -8.47
C LYS A 90 1.07 11.19 -8.59
N ILE A 91 0.26 10.82 -7.59
CA ILE A 91 -1.19 11.10 -7.56
C ILE A 91 -1.48 12.60 -7.67
N LEU A 92 -0.75 13.42 -6.89
CA LEU A 92 -0.92 14.89 -6.93
C LEU A 92 -0.54 15.49 -8.29
N ALA A 93 0.42 14.90 -8.99
CA ALA A 93 0.88 15.39 -10.30
C ALA A 93 -0.02 14.94 -11.45
N THR A 94 -0.50 13.69 -11.42
CA THR A 94 -1.25 13.08 -12.54
C THR A 94 -2.76 13.04 -12.30
N GLY A 95 -3.17 12.98 -11.03
CA GLY A 95 -4.56 12.73 -10.63
C GLY A 95 -5.02 11.30 -10.88
N GLU A 96 -4.10 10.38 -11.19
CA GLU A 96 -4.38 8.95 -11.34
C GLU A 96 -4.50 8.27 -9.98
N ASP A 97 -5.43 7.35 -9.86
CA ASP A 97 -5.59 6.53 -8.65
C ASP A 97 -4.43 5.53 -8.50
N SER A 98 -4.13 5.16 -7.27
CA SER A 98 -3.13 4.15 -6.93
C SER A 98 -3.75 3.06 -6.07
N GLN A 99 -3.38 1.79 -6.35
CA GLN A 99 -3.78 0.64 -5.56
C GLN A 99 -2.66 -0.40 -5.53
N TYR A 100 -2.30 -0.85 -4.34
CA TYR A 100 -1.29 -1.90 -4.13
C TYR A 100 -1.44 -2.56 -2.76
N ILE A 101 -0.83 -3.74 -2.62
CA ILE A 101 -0.69 -4.42 -1.32
C ILE A 101 0.70 -4.13 -0.78
N SER A 102 0.76 -3.63 0.45
CA SER A 102 1.98 -3.39 1.19
C SER A 102 2.18 -4.47 2.25
N GLU A 103 3.36 -5.06 2.29
CA GLU A 103 3.77 -6.03 3.31
C GLU A 103 4.44 -5.29 4.47
N PHE A 104 3.95 -5.52 5.68
CA PHE A 104 4.44 -4.92 6.92
C PHE A 104 5.08 -6.00 7.78
N PRO A 105 6.42 -6.08 7.85
CA PRO A 105 7.10 -7.08 8.65
C PRO A 105 6.90 -6.81 10.14
N MET A 106 6.58 -7.86 10.89
CA MET A 106 6.41 -7.83 12.35
C MET A 106 7.64 -8.36 13.06
N GLU A 107 7.79 -8.02 14.34
CA GLU A 107 8.96 -8.41 15.16
C GLU A 107 9.04 -9.92 15.43
N ASP A 108 7.92 -10.62 15.36
CA ASP A 108 7.83 -12.09 15.51
C ASP A 108 8.20 -12.86 14.24
N GLY A 109 8.57 -12.17 13.15
CA GLY A 109 8.92 -12.75 11.87
C GLY A 109 7.73 -13.01 10.95
N GLU A 110 6.51 -12.71 11.39
CA GLU A 110 5.33 -12.70 10.55
C GLU A 110 5.19 -11.40 9.75
N SER A 111 4.28 -11.38 8.78
CA SER A 111 3.96 -10.17 8.03
C SER A 111 2.47 -9.90 8.07
N LEU A 112 2.11 -8.63 8.19
CA LEU A 112 0.77 -8.13 7.91
C LEU A 112 0.72 -7.58 6.50
N TYR A 113 -0.43 -7.74 5.83
CA TYR A 113 -0.65 -7.24 4.48
C TYR A 113 -1.78 -6.24 4.47
N PHE A 114 -1.50 -5.04 3.96
CA PHE A 114 -2.49 -3.97 3.84
C PHE A 114 -2.69 -3.61 2.38
N GLU A 115 -3.94 -3.68 1.91
CA GLU A 115 -4.32 -3.11 0.63
C GLU A 115 -4.55 -1.62 0.81
N ILE A 116 -3.81 -0.81 0.06
CA ILE A 116 -3.86 0.64 0.11
C ILE A 116 -4.44 1.12 -1.22
N LYS A 117 -5.51 1.89 -1.14
CA LYS A 117 -6.14 2.55 -2.30
C LYS A 117 -6.11 4.05 -2.06
N LYS A 118 -5.63 4.80 -3.04
CA LYS A 118 -5.51 6.25 -2.95
C LYS A 118 -6.09 6.92 -4.18
N SER A 119 -6.77 8.05 -3.97
CA SER A 119 -7.34 8.87 -5.04
C SER A 119 -7.13 10.34 -4.77
N ALA A 120 -7.00 11.13 -5.83
CA ALA A 120 -6.92 12.58 -5.73
C ALA A 120 -8.28 13.18 -5.34
N VAL A 121 -8.26 14.05 -4.33
CA VAL A 121 -9.44 14.85 -3.95
C VAL A 121 -9.40 16.16 -4.74
N ARG A 122 -10.54 16.51 -5.36
CA ARG A 122 -10.66 17.72 -6.19
C ARG A 122 -11.67 18.70 -5.61
N ASP A 123 -11.41 19.99 -5.84
CA ASP A 123 -12.37 21.07 -5.53
C ASP A 123 -13.47 21.17 -6.62
N GLU A 124 -14.42 22.07 -6.42
CA GLU A 124 -15.53 22.32 -7.36
C GLU A 124 -15.04 22.78 -8.75
N ASN A 125 -13.81 23.27 -8.86
CA ASN A 125 -13.19 23.72 -10.10
C ASN A 125 -12.31 22.62 -10.75
N GLY A 126 -12.27 21.41 -10.17
CA GLY A 126 -11.48 20.28 -10.65
C GLY A 126 -10.00 20.31 -10.26
N ASN A 127 -9.55 21.29 -9.43
CA ASN A 127 -8.17 21.32 -8.97
C ASN A 127 -7.94 20.28 -7.89
N ILE A 128 -6.79 19.60 -7.92
CA ILE A 128 -6.41 18.67 -6.87
C ILE A 128 -6.08 19.46 -5.60
N ILE A 129 -6.72 19.10 -4.51
CA ILE A 129 -6.61 19.74 -3.20
C ILE A 129 -6.03 18.82 -2.13
N GLY A 130 -5.82 17.54 -2.44
CA GLY A 130 -5.25 16.55 -1.55
C GLY A 130 -5.47 15.14 -2.02
N ILE A 131 -5.25 14.19 -1.11
CA ILE A 131 -5.37 12.75 -1.35
C ILE A 131 -6.28 12.16 -0.28
N VAL A 132 -7.19 11.27 -0.68
CA VAL A 132 -7.89 10.35 0.21
C VAL A 132 -7.32 8.96 0.03
N GLY A 133 -7.13 8.22 1.11
CA GLY A 133 -6.73 6.83 1.04
C GLY A 133 -7.54 5.95 1.99
N ILE A 134 -7.73 4.70 1.58
CA ILE A 134 -8.34 3.62 2.36
C ILE A 134 -7.29 2.54 2.55
N VAL A 135 -7.25 1.98 3.76
CA VAL A 135 -6.30 0.93 4.16
C VAL A 135 -7.08 -0.27 4.69
N ASP A 136 -7.06 -1.38 3.98
CA ASP A 136 -7.72 -2.62 4.36
C ASP A 136 -6.69 -3.66 4.79
N ASN A 137 -6.92 -4.31 5.95
CA ASN A 137 -6.11 -5.46 6.36
C ASN A 137 -6.54 -6.70 5.55
N VAL A 138 -5.68 -7.14 4.65
CA VAL A 138 -5.90 -8.28 3.77
C VAL A 138 -5.02 -9.48 4.12
N THR A 139 -4.46 -9.51 5.33
CA THR A 139 -3.51 -10.54 5.78
C THR A 139 -4.10 -11.94 5.66
N GLU A 140 -5.33 -12.15 6.12
CA GLU A 140 -5.98 -13.46 6.05
C GLU A 140 -6.21 -13.87 4.59
N ARG A 141 -6.68 -12.96 3.74
CA ARG A 141 -6.86 -13.23 2.30
C ARG A 141 -5.54 -13.64 1.64
N VAL A 142 -4.47 -12.88 1.85
CA VAL A 142 -3.15 -13.18 1.27
C VAL A 142 -2.58 -14.50 1.79
N ARG A 143 -2.76 -14.81 3.07
CA ARG A 143 -2.35 -16.11 3.65
C ARG A 143 -3.13 -17.27 3.04
N LEU A 144 -4.43 -17.13 2.88
CA LEU A 144 -5.27 -18.16 2.24
C LEU A 144 -4.88 -18.36 0.78
N GLU A 145 -4.66 -17.28 0.02
CA GLU A 145 -4.19 -17.36 -1.36
C GLU A 145 -2.85 -18.09 -1.46
N LYS A 146 -1.87 -17.76 -0.61
CA LYS A 146 -0.58 -18.46 -0.53
C LYS A 146 -0.73 -19.93 -0.17
N ASN A 147 -1.60 -20.27 0.79
CA ASN A 147 -1.86 -21.66 1.16
C ASN A 147 -2.47 -22.46 0.01
N VAL A 148 -3.42 -21.86 -0.73
CA VAL A 148 -3.99 -22.50 -1.93
C VAL A 148 -2.94 -22.71 -3.02
N GLU A 149 -2.05 -21.75 -3.23
CA GLU A 149 -0.92 -21.88 -4.14
C GLU A 149 0.02 -23.01 -3.70
N GLU A 150 0.37 -23.09 -2.40
CA GLU A 150 1.20 -24.16 -1.86
C GLU A 150 0.54 -25.54 -2.02
N LEU A 151 -0.74 -25.67 -1.72
CA LEU A 151 -1.49 -26.90 -1.96
C LEU A 151 -1.54 -27.26 -3.46
N SER A 152 -1.57 -26.26 -4.34
CA SER A 152 -1.53 -26.43 -5.79
C SER A 152 -0.16 -26.82 -6.33
N ILE A 153 0.92 -26.80 -5.56
CA ILE A 153 2.29 -27.15 -6.00
C ILE A 153 2.65 -28.63 -5.76
N ILE A 154 1.84 -29.37 -5.03
CA ILE A 154 1.99 -30.81 -4.78
C ILE A 154 1.10 -31.59 -5.76
N ASP A 155 1.63 -32.63 -6.36
CA ASP A 155 0.86 -33.59 -7.14
C ASP A 155 0.09 -34.52 -6.20
N GLY A 156 -1.24 -34.49 -6.27
CA GLY A 156 -2.14 -35.21 -5.36
C GLY A 156 -2.04 -36.73 -5.43
N LEU A 157 -1.49 -37.30 -6.53
CA LEU A 157 -1.34 -38.74 -6.71
C LEU A 157 0.01 -39.23 -6.15
N THR A 158 1.07 -38.51 -6.41
CA THR A 158 2.44 -38.96 -6.11
C THR A 158 3.04 -38.30 -4.85
N GLY A 159 2.44 -37.21 -4.36
CA GLY A 159 2.96 -36.45 -3.20
C GLY A 159 4.25 -35.66 -3.47
N VAL A 160 4.74 -35.63 -4.72
CA VAL A 160 5.91 -34.84 -5.11
C VAL A 160 5.50 -33.50 -5.66
N TYR A 161 6.47 -32.58 -5.82
CA TYR A 161 6.21 -31.30 -6.41
C TYR A 161 5.76 -31.42 -7.87
N ASN A 162 4.70 -30.69 -8.21
CA ASN A 162 4.17 -30.67 -9.57
C ASN A 162 4.87 -29.60 -10.46
N ARG A 163 4.40 -29.48 -11.69
CA ARG A 163 4.94 -28.51 -12.65
C ARG A 163 4.79 -27.04 -12.19
N ASN A 164 3.77 -26.75 -11.39
CA ASN A 164 3.55 -25.37 -10.88
C ASN A 164 4.64 -24.98 -9.88
N TYR A 165 5.08 -25.91 -9.03
CA TYR A 165 6.20 -25.68 -8.13
C TYR A 165 7.49 -25.35 -8.88
N LEU A 166 7.78 -26.07 -9.97
CA LEU A 166 8.96 -25.77 -10.78
C LEU A 166 8.92 -24.35 -11.35
N LYS A 167 7.76 -23.93 -11.87
CA LYS A 167 7.57 -22.56 -12.37
C LYS A 167 7.80 -21.53 -11.27
N TYR A 168 7.16 -21.73 -10.12
CA TYR A 168 7.31 -20.84 -8.94
C TYR A 168 8.78 -20.71 -8.52
N ARG A 169 9.50 -21.83 -8.38
CA ARG A 169 10.91 -21.84 -7.96
C ARG A 169 11.84 -21.19 -8.99
N VAL A 170 11.55 -21.33 -10.27
CA VAL A 170 12.32 -20.65 -11.33
C VAL A 170 12.11 -19.14 -11.28
N GLU A 171 10.88 -18.69 -11.08
CA GLU A 171 10.55 -17.26 -10.94
C GLU A 171 11.19 -16.63 -9.71
N GLU A 172 11.10 -17.29 -8.56
CA GLU A 172 11.71 -16.86 -7.30
C GLU A 172 13.24 -16.74 -7.44
N LYS A 173 13.88 -17.75 -8.03
CA LYS A 173 15.34 -17.80 -8.16
C LYS A 173 15.89 -16.92 -9.27
N LYS A 174 15.11 -16.50 -10.26
CA LYS A 174 15.57 -15.50 -11.25
C LYS A 174 16.12 -14.23 -10.61
N LYS A 175 15.61 -13.87 -9.43
CA LYS A 175 16.06 -12.68 -8.67
C LYS A 175 17.38 -12.89 -7.92
N ASN A 176 17.76 -14.17 -7.61
CA ASN A 176 18.86 -14.52 -6.72
C ASN A 176 19.66 -15.74 -7.22
N LEU A 177 19.86 -15.89 -8.52
CA LEU A 177 20.64 -17.01 -9.07
C LEU A 177 22.10 -16.90 -8.67
N VAL A 178 22.56 -17.87 -7.87
CA VAL A 178 23.97 -18.06 -7.56
C VAL A 178 24.54 -19.10 -8.54
N PHE A 179 25.55 -18.72 -9.28
CA PHE A 179 26.23 -19.60 -10.26
C PHE A 179 27.47 -20.26 -9.63
N PRO A 180 27.81 -21.51 -10.04
CA PRO A 180 27.12 -22.39 -10.98
C PRO A 180 25.95 -23.18 -10.38
N PHE A 181 24.93 -23.52 -11.20
CA PHE A 181 23.85 -24.45 -10.83
C PHE A 181 23.71 -25.54 -11.89
N THR A 182 23.16 -26.69 -11.47
CA THR A 182 22.92 -27.83 -12.36
C THR A 182 21.43 -28.14 -12.41
N VAL A 183 20.92 -28.45 -13.59
CA VAL A 183 19.56 -28.96 -13.80
C VAL A 183 19.68 -30.40 -14.27
N ILE A 184 19.01 -31.32 -13.59
CA ILE A 184 18.93 -32.74 -13.94
C ILE A 184 17.49 -33.01 -14.44
N MET A 185 17.37 -33.49 -15.67
CA MET A 185 16.11 -34.00 -16.21
C MET A 185 16.23 -35.52 -16.40
N SER A 186 15.18 -36.24 -15.95
CA SER A 186 15.09 -37.69 -16.16
C SER A 186 13.76 -38.01 -16.80
N ASP A 187 13.74 -38.96 -17.70
CA ASP A 187 12.53 -39.50 -18.34
C ASP A 187 12.54 -41.02 -18.29
N GLY A 188 11.37 -41.61 -18.07
CA GLY A 188 11.19 -43.05 -18.12
C GLY A 188 10.70 -43.49 -19.52
N ASN A 189 11.59 -44.10 -20.28
CA ASN A 189 11.24 -44.59 -21.62
C ASN A 189 10.36 -45.83 -21.54
N TYR A 190 9.42 -45.98 -22.50
CA TYR A 190 8.56 -47.17 -22.67
C TYR A 190 7.51 -47.42 -21.58
N LEU A 191 7.15 -46.46 -20.76
CA LEU A 191 6.10 -46.61 -19.73
C LEU A 191 4.69 -46.89 -20.26
N LYS A 192 4.47 -46.82 -21.59
CA LYS A 192 3.18 -47.15 -22.26
C LYS A 192 3.04 -48.61 -22.70
N GLU A 193 4.06 -49.40 -22.48
CA GLU A 193 4.07 -50.82 -22.88
C GLU A 193 3.90 -51.79 -21.70
N VAL A 194 3.52 -51.29 -20.51
CA VAL A 194 3.26 -52.06 -19.29
C VAL A 194 1.77 -52.06 -18.96
#